data_ad86c2b7ac0bb4531f6fda337a77e68c
#
_entry.id   ad86c2b7ac0bb4531f6fda337a77e68c
#
_cell.length_a   1.000
_cell.length_b   1.000
_cell.length_c   1.000
_cell.angle_alpha   90.00
_cell.angle_beta   90.00
_cell.angle_gamma   90.00
#
_symmetry.space_group_name_H-M   'P 1'
#
loop_
_entity.id
_entity.type
_entity.pdbx_description
1 polymer ?
#
loop_
_entity_poly.entity_id
_entity_poly.type
_entity_poly.pdbx_seq_one_letter_code
_entity_poly.pdbx_strand_id
1 'polypeptide(L)'
;MAERVLRCAVEIVGGRRPAHQLTAVLHPALLNYLTGLHDAAGHLRPRMHTVHSQQPAPGVLEAAAVLVLRTGVRALHARFERPPGTPNARWRCTVLHVALTRGDVGSRR
;
A
#
# COMPACT_ATOMS: atom_id res chain seq x y z
N MET A 1 5.99 10.58 -5.49
CA MET A 1 4.62 10.48 -4.96
C MET A 1 4.32 9.06 -4.50
N ALA A 2 4.48 8.06 -5.38
CA ALA A 2 4.13 6.68 -5.04
C ALA A 2 4.86 6.16 -3.81
N GLU A 3 6.16 6.42 -3.70
CA GLU A 3 6.91 5.94 -2.54
C GLU A 3 6.35 6.48 -1.24
N ARG A 4 6.01 7.78 -1.22
CA ARG A 4 5.48 8.41 -0.01
C ARG A 4 4.14 7.79 0.39
N VAL A 5 3.26 7.56 -0.60
CA VAL A 5 1.96 6.96 -0.33
C VAL A 5 2.12 5.54 0.19
N LEU A 6 2.99 4.75 -0.45
CA LEU A 6 3.18 3.37 -0.03
C LEU A 6 3.84 3.27 1.34
N ARG A 7 4.79 4.16 1.63
CA ARG A 7 5.40 4.19 2.96
C ARG A 7 4.36 4.51 4.02
N CYS A 8 3.48 5.47 3.75
CA CYS A 8 2.38 5.79 4.65
C CYS A 8 1.44 4.59 4.83
N ALA A 9 1.11 3.89 3.73
CA ALA A 9 0.23 2.72 3.80
C ALA A 9 0.85 1.63 4.68
N VAL A 10 2.14 1.36 4.53
CA VAL A 10 2.83 0.37 5.35
C VAL A 10 2.82 0.78 6.83
N GLU A 11 2.99 2.06 7.10
CA GLU A 11 2.94 2.57 8.47
C GLU A 11 1.53 2.44 9.06
N ILE A 12 0.50 2.59 8.25
CA ILE A 12 -0.87 2.36 8.70
C ILE A 12 -1.06 0.91 9.10
N VAL A 13 -0.59 -0.03 8.28
CA VAL A 13 -0.68 -1.45 8.62
C VAL A 13 0.06 -1.73 9.93
N GLY A 14 1.20 -1.10 10.13
CA GLY A 14 1.98 -1.26 11.36
C GLY A 14 1.42 -0.53 12.57
N GLY A 15 0.36 0.24 12.40
CA GLY A 15 -0.23 0.99 13.51
C GLY A 15 0.51 2.26 13.89
N ARG A 16 1.43 2.71 13.03
CA ARG A 16 2.25 3.90 13.30
C ARG A 16 1.69 5.18 12.70
N ARG A 17 0.56 5.07 11.99
CA ARG A 17 -0.03 6.23 11.33
C ARG A 17 -1.53 5.98 11.15
N PRO A 18 -2.38 6.99 11.35
CA PRO A 18 -3.82 6.80 11.17
C PRO A 18 -4.21 6.72 9.69
N ALA A 19 -5.19 5.86 9.39
CA ALA A 19 -5.60 5.58 8.03
C ALA A 19 -6.16 6.81 7.31
N HIS A 20 -6.77 7.75 8.05
CA HIS A 20 -7.41 8.90 7.42
C HIS A 20 -6.42 9.77 6.64
N GLN A 21 -5.13 9.65 6.88
CA GLN A 21 -4.14 10.45 6.16
C GLN A 21 -4.06 10.11 4.68
N LEU A 22 -4.62 8.98 4.25
CA LEU A 22 -4.64 8.60 2.84
C LEU A 22 -6.02 8.74 2.20
N THR A 23 -6.97 9.39 2.87
CA THR A 23 -8.34 9.54 2.38
C THR A 23 -8.40 10.21 1.01
N ALA A 24 -7.53 11.18 0.75
CA ALA A 24 -7.55 11.90 -0.51
C ALA A 24 -6.96 11.10 -1.68
N VAL A 25 -6.21 10.03 -1.40
CA VAL A 25 -5.47 9.29 -2.41
C VAL A 25 -6.06 7.91 -2.64
N LEU A 26 -6.57 7.27 -1.59
CA LEU A 26 -7.09 5.91 -1.65
C LEU A 26 -8.61 5.90 -1.67
N HIS A 27 -9.16 5.03 -2.51
CA HIS A 27 -10.59 4.72 -2.45
C HIS A 27 -10.93 4.14 -1.06
N PRO A 28 -12.14 4.41 -0.52
CA PRO A 28 -12.52 3.87 0.79
C PRO A 28 -12.33 2.35 0.94
N ALA A 29 -12.54 1.60 -0.15
CA ALA A 29 -12.32 0.14 -0.10
C ALA A 29 -10.87 -0.20 0.19
N LEU A 30 -9.93 0.60 -0.33
CA LEU A 30 -8.51 0.37 -0.06
C LEU A 30 -8.12 0.80 1.35
N LEU A 31 -8.75 1.84 1.88
CA LEU A 31 -8.55 2.20 3.28
C LEU A 31 -9.02 1.07 4.20
N ASN A 32 -10.18 0.49 3.90
CA ASN A 32 -10.68 -0.65 4.66
C ASN A 32 -9.74 -1.84 4.55
N TYR A 33 -9.16 -2.06 3.36
CA TYR A 33 -8.17 -3.10 3.18
C TYR A 33 -6.97 -2.90 4.10
N LEU A 34 -6.46 -1.66 4.19
CA LEU A 34 -5.32 -1.38 5.07
C LEU A 34 -5.66 -1.57 6.54
N THR A 35 -6.85 -1.15 6.98
CA THR A 35 -7.24 -1.36 8.37
C THR A 35 -7.44 -2.83 8.67
N GLY A 36 -7.96 -3.60 7.71
CA GLY A 36 -8.05 -5.04 7.85
C GLY A 36 -6.68 -5.70 7.94
N LEU A 37 -5.73 -5.23 7.15
CA LEU A 37 -4.35 -5.74 7.25
C LEU A 37 -3.72 -5.39 8.59
N HIS A 38 -4.01 -4.20 9.12
CA HIS A 38 -3.51 -3.84 10.45
C HIS A 38 -4.03 -4.81 11.50
N ASP A 39 -5.32 -5.12 11.44
CA ASP A 39 -5.92 -6.04 12.41
C ASP A 39 -5.32 -7.44 12.30
N ALA A 40 -5.07 -7.88 11.06
CA ALA A 40 -4.62 -9.26 10.82
C ALA A 40 -3.10 -9.42 10.94
N ALA A 41 -2.32 -8.42 10.57
CA ALA A 41 -0.89 -8.58 10.40
C ALA A 41 -0.05 -7.42 10.96
N GLY A 42 -0.65 -6.44 11.61
CA GLY A 42 0.09 -5.33 12.17
C GLY A 42 1.13 -5.77 13.20
N HIS A 43 0.87 -6.86 13.90
CA HIS A 43 1.81 -7.40 14.90
C HIS A 43 3.10 -7.90 14.26
N LEU A 44 3.14 -8.10 12.95
CA LEU A 44 4.33 -8.52 12.23
C LEU A 44 5.28 -7.36 11.95
N ARG A 45 4.92 -6.15 12.32
CA ARG A 45 5.74 -4.93 12.22
C ARG A 45 6.27 -4.69 10.81
N PRO A 46 5.37 -4.52 9.83
CA PRO A 46 5.81 -4.33 8.45
C PRO A 46 6.59 -3.03 8.29
N ARG A 47 7.67 -3.10 7.50
CA ARG A 47 8.47 -1.94 7.12
C ARG A 47 8.77 -2.02 5.65
N MET A 48 8.78 -0.87 4.98
CA MET A 48 9.14 -0.82 3.58
C MET A 48 10.65 -0.88 3.45
N HIS A 49 11.13 -1.79 2.59
CA HIS A 49 12.55 -1.91 2.32
C HIS A 49 12.93 -1.17 1.03
N THR A 50 12.31 -1.54 -0.08
CA THR A 50 12.59 -0.89 -1.37
C THR A 50 11.27 -0.66 -2.10
N VAL A 51 11.30 0.30 -3.04
CA VAL A 51 10.17 0.55 -3.92
C VAL A 51 10.70 0.92 -5.30
N HIS A 52 10.04 0.38 -6.33
CA HIS A 52 10.28 0.73 -7.72
C HIS A 52 8.96 1.15 -8.34
N SER A 53 9.00 2.18 -9.17
CA SER A 53 7.81 2.60 -9.90
C SER A 53 8.14 2.83 -11.35
N GLN A 54 7.14 2.65 -12.22
CA GLN A 54 7.27 2.92 -13.64
C GLN A 54 5.94 3.42 -14.17
N GLN A 55 5.99 4.12 -15.29
CA GLN A 55 4.81 4.71 -15.90
C GLN A 55 4.58 4.04 -17.26
N PRO A 56 3.83 2.92 -17.30
CA PRO A 56 3.64 2.16 -18.53
C PRO A 56 2.82 2.90 -19.57
N ALA A 57 2.02 3.89 -19.15
CA ALA A 57 1.19 4.68 -20.06
C ALA A 57 0.91 6.03 -19.43
N PRO A 58 0.52 7.04 -20.23
CA PRO A 58 0.12 8.32 -19.65
C PRO A 58 -1.02 8.14 -18.66
N GLY A 59 -0.87 8.76 -17.47
CA GLY A 59 -1.88 8.67 -16.43
C GLY A 59 -1.90 7.38 -15.66
N VAL A 60 -0.93 6.48 -15.87
CA VAL A 60 -0.83 5.22 -15.14
C VAL A 60 0.56 5.10 -14.54
N LEU A 61 0.61 4.84 -13.24
CA LEU A 61 1.85 4.59 -12.53
C LEU A 61 1.72 3.26 -11.80
N GLU A 62 2.68 2.37 -11.99
CA GLU A 62 2.70 1.11 -11.26
C GLU A 62 3.91 1.08 -10.35
N ALA A 63 3.72 0.57 -9.14
CA ALA A 63 4.76 0.49 -8.15
C ALA A 63 4.81 -0.91 -7.56
N ALA A 64 6.03 -1.37 -7.30
CA ALA A 64 6.27 -2.62 -6.60
C ALA A 64 7.21 -2.33 -5.45
N ALA A 65 6.90 -2.88 -4.30
CA ALA A 65 7.72 -2.66 -3.11
C ALA A 65 8.03 -3.99 -2.44
N VAL A 66 9.12 -3.99 -1.69
CA VAL A 66 9.50 -5.11 -0.84
C VAL A 66 9.30 -4.65 0.60
N LEU A 67 8.53 -5.42 1.34
CA LEU A 67 8.29 -5.20 2.76
C LEU A 67 9.04 -6.24 3.57
N VAL A 68 9.51 -5.84 4.73
CA VAL A 68 10.11 -6.75 5.69
C VAL A 68 9.16 -6.85 6.89
N LEU A 69 8.75 -8.07 7.18
CA LEU A 69 7.92 -8.40 8.34
C LEU A 69 8.75 -9.25 9.31
N ARG A 70 8.23 -9.45 10.50
CA ARG A 70 8.90 -10.34 11.46
C ARG A 70 9.03 -11.76 10.91
N THR A 71 8.12 -12.16 10.02
CA THR A 71 8.08 -13.50 9.45
C THR A 71 8.82 -13.63 8.12
N GLY A 72 9.35 -12.54 7.59
CA GLY A 72 10.10 -12.59 6.34
C GLY A 72 9.79 -11.43 5.42
N VAL A 73 10.08 -11.64 4.14
CA VAL A 73 9.98 -10.61 3.10
C VAL A 73 8.72 -10.84 2.28
N ARG A 74 8.00 -9.76 1.97
CA ARG A 74 6.75 -9.84 1.19
C ARG A 74 6.75 -8.78 0.11
N ALA A 75 6.00 -9.04 -0.96
CA ALA A 75 5.84 -8.09 -2.05
C ALA A 75 4.58 -7.26 -1.84
N LEU A 76 4.65 -5.99 -2.23
CA LEU A 76 3.50 -5.10 -2.31
C LEU A 76 3.42 -4.59 -3.74
N HIS A 77 2.22 -4.55 -4.29
CA HIS A 77 1.96 -4.00 -5.61
C HIS A 77 0.88 -2.93 -5.52
N ALA A 78 1.09 -1.83 -6.24
CA ALA A 78 0.13 -0.74 -6.29
C ALA A 78 0.03 -0.17 -7.69
N ARG A 79 -1.13 0.37 -8.00
CA ARG A 79 -1.37 1.09 -9.26
C ARG A 79 -2.02 2.42 -8.92
N PHE A 80 -1.51 3.47 -9.55
CA PHE A 80 -2.05 4.82 -9.41
C PHE A 80 -2.50 5.30 -10.77
N GLU A 81 -3.59 6.07 -10.81
CA GLU A 81 -4.13 6.58 -12.06
C GLU A 81 -4.55 8.02 -11.90
N ARG A 82 -4.45 8.76 -13.00
CA ARG A 82 -5.09 10.06 -13.15
C ARG A 82 -5.47 10.20 -14.63
N PRO A 83 -6.51 11.01 -14.94
CA PRO A 83 -6.93 11.17 -16.34
C PRO A 83 -5.78 11.67 -17.20
N PRO A 84 -5.54 11.07 -18.37
CA PRO A 84 -4.51 11.54 -19.29
C PRO A 84 -4.80 12.96 -19.75
N GLY A 85 -3.74 13.76 -19.98
CA GLY A 85 -3.91 15.15 -20.43
C GLY A 85 -4.37 16.11 -19.35
N THR A 86 -4.39 15.69 -18.09
CA THR A 86 -4.82 16.53 -16.97
C THR A 86 -3.69 16.59 -15.94
N PRO A 87 -2.61 17.34 -16.22
CA PRO A 87 -1.44 17.32 -15.33
C PRO A 87 -1.73 17.82 -13.91
N ASN A 88 -2.81 18.58 -13.74
CA ASN A 88 -3.17 19.08 -12.41
C ASN A 88 -4.11 18.15 -11.66
N ALA A 89 -4.56 17.07 -12.29
CA ALA A 89 -5.42 16.11 -11.60
C ALA A 89 -4.58 15.30 -10.60
N ARG A 90 -5.22 14.91 -9.51
CA ARG A 90 -4.54 14.10 -8.49
C ARG A 90 -4.37 12.67 -8.97
N TRP A 91 -3.25 12.09 -8.62
CA TRP A 91 -3.06 10.66 -8.71
C TRP A 91 -3.91 9.98 -7.63
N ARG A 92 -4.57 8.90 -8.00
CA ARG A 92 -5.37 8.11 -7.07
C ARG A 92 -4.88 6.67 -7.12
N CYS A 93 -4.75 6.05 -5.96
CA CYS A 93 -4.39 4.64 -5.88
C CYS A 93 -5.63 3.81 -6.17
N THR A 94 -5.56 2.99 -7.22
CA THR A 94 -6.69 2.18 -7.66
C THR A 94 -6.51 0.71 -7.38
N VAL A 95 -5.27 0.26 -7.15
CA VAL A 95 -4.96 -1.11 -6.77
C VAL A 95 -3.91 -1.07 -5.67
N LEU A 96 -4.09 -1.89 -4.67
CA LEU A 96 -3.12 -2.03 -3.58
C LEU A 96 -3.23 -3.46 -3.06
N HIS A 97 -2.13 -4.18 -3.11
CA HIS A 97 -2.12 -5.58 -2.70
C HIS A 97 -0.81 -5.93 -2.02
N VAL A 98 -0.92 -6.54 -0.85
CA VAL A 98 0.23 -7.07 -0.11
C VAL A 98 0.15 -8.59 -0.17
N ALA A 99 1.21 -9.23 -0.64
CA ALA A 99 1.25 -10.69 -0.82
C ALA A 99 1.58 -11.36 0.52
N LEU A 100 0.61 -11.43 1.40
CA LEU A 100 0.75 -12.09 2.70
C LEU A 100 0.50 -13.58 2.57
N THR A 101 1.15 -14.35 3.41
CA THR A 101 0.92 -15.79 3.47
C THR A 101 -0.24 -16.07 4.41
N ARG A 102 -0.75 -17.30 4.34
CA ARG A 102 -1.77 -17.74 5.28
C ARG A 102 -1.30 -17.62 6.72
N GLY A 103 -0.03 -17.95 6.96
CA GLY A 103 0.54 -17.86 8.30
C GLY A 103 0.62 -16.43 8.82
N ASP A 104 0.74 -15.44 7.92
CA ASP A 104 0.81 -14.04 8.34
C ASP A 104 -0.51 -13.56 8.92
N VAL A 105 -1.64 -14.06 8.44
CA VAL A 105 -2.97 -13.55 8.80
C VAL A 105 -3.87 -14.56 9.50
N GLY A 106 -3.55 -15.84 9.43
CA GLY A 106 -4.44 -16.89 9.89
C GLY A 106 -4.09 -17.51 11.22
N SER A 107 -3.01 -17.13 11.85
CA SER A 107 -2.51 -17.83 13.05
C SER A 107 -2.96 -17.19 14.36
N ARG A 108 -3.89 -16.29 14.33
CA ARG A 108 -4.34 -15.57 15.52
C ARG A 108 -5.44 -16.38 16.20
N ARG A 109 -5.06 -17.09 17.20
CA ARG A 109 -5.99 -17.91 17.96
C ARG A 109 -5.78 -17.67 19.42
#